data_bfa31ce58a7b789e2f256bc30ae95851
#
_entry.id   bfa31ce58a7b789e2f256bc30ae95851
#
_cell.length_a   1.000
_cell.length_b   1.000
_cell.length_c   1.000
_cell.angle_alpha   90.00
_cell.angle_beta   90.00
_cell.angle_gamma   90.00
#
_symmetry.space_group_name_H-M   'P 1'
#
loop_
_entity.id
_entity.type
_entity.pdbx_description
1 polymer ?
#
loop_
_entity_poly.entity_id
_entity_poly.type
_entity_poly.pdbx_seq_one_letter_code
_entity_poly.pdbx_strand_id
1 'polypeptide(L)'
;MSKLTLSAQKPKRLASLDILRGLDLFFLVGLESVMHALSGAVEGEKFQALMWNFTHVDWLGFSPWDLVMPLFLFMSGVSIPFSMSRYRKGASRRELFRRLFKRFVLLWLFGMLCQGNLLGLDASRIYLYSNTLQSIAVGYLFAALFFVFTSWKTQIFIALALLLGYWGSMEWITIDGFGGGNYTPDGNLAEWIDRSVLGRFRDAAVVNAAGAVEFAPWYRYTWILSSLTFVVSVMSGTFAGMLLKSGKMAPWRKAMVLAVLGLIMAGLGWLWNFDHPVIKKLWTSSMVLVSSGYCFMLMALFYYVIDVCHFRFGLNWLRVYGMNSIAAYMLTLCIQFRCIPHSLLYGLEPYIGSAWYQVVLAASCSLLIYWILWRMYRAQLFLRV
;
A
#
# COMPACT_ATOMS: atom_id res chain seq x y z
N MET A 1 -29.37 37.77 -25.31
CA MET A 1 -29.24 37.13 -23.98
C MET A 1 -28.37 35.88 -24.12
N SER A 2 -27.09 36.05 -23.89
CA SER A 2 -26.10 34.96 -24.01
C SER A 2 -26.10 34.13 -22.73
N LYS A 3 -26.46 32.83 -22.85
CA LYS A 3 -26.30 31.86 -21.76
C LYS A 3 -24.83 31.57 -21.59
N LEU A 4 -24.21 32.18 -20.60
CA LEU A 4 -22.90 31.77 -20.06
C LEU A 4 -23.04 30.37 -19.47
N THR A 5 -22.65 29.36 -20.22
CA THR A 5 -22.42 28.01 -19.72
C THR A 5 -21.19 28.04 -18.80
N LEU A 6 -21.43 28.08 -17.51
CA LEU A 6 -20.42 27.80 -16.50
C LEU A 6 -19.86 26.37 -16.74
N SER A 7 -18.75 26.29 -17.44
CA SER A 7 -17.99 25.06 -17.55
C SER A 7 -17.55 24.67 -16.15
N ALA A 8 -18.13 23.62 -15.60
CA ALA A 8 -17.70 23.04 -14.33
C ALA A 8 -16.20 22.67 -14.45
N GLN A 9 -15.33 23.51 -13.90
CA GLN A 9 -13.89 23.21 -13.84
C GLN A 9 -13.71 21.85 -13.18
N LYS A 10 -13.18 20.88 -13.93
CA LYS A 10 -12.78 19.58 -13.37
C LYS A 10 -11.90 19.85 -12.14
N PRO A 11 -12.14 19.19 -10.99
CA PRO A 11 -11.37 19.43 -9.79
C PRO A 11 -9.88 19.25 -10.11
N LYS A 12 -9.10 20.28 -9.81
CA LYS A 12 -7.65 20.32 -10.09
C LYS A 12 -6.99 19.14 -9.38
N ARG A 13 -6.48 18.18 -10.14
CA ARG A 13 -5.75 17.01 -9.58
C ARG A 13 -4.49 17.51 -8.87
N LEU A 14 -4.18 16.95 -7.69
CA LEU A 14 -2.93 17.21 -6.99
C LEU A 14 -1.79 16.51 -7.73
N ALA A 15 -0.86 17.28 -8.28
CA ALA A 15 0.28 16.72 -9.00
C ALA A 15 1.22 15.97 -8.05
N SER A 16 1.38 16.46 -6.84
CA SER A 16 2.15 15.80 -5.77
C SER A 16 1.66 14.38 -5.47
N LEU A 17 0.34 14.17 -5.42
CA LEU A 17 -0.23 12.85 -5.16
C LEU A 17 0.05 11.86 -6.32
N ASP A 18 -0.07 12.32 -7.57
CA ASP A 18 0.21 11.47 -8.74
C ASP A 18 1.71 11.12 -8.83
N ILE A 19 2.61 12.05 -8.48
CA ILE A 19 4.06 11.84 -8.50
C ILE A 19 4.49 10.97 -7.32
N LEU A 20 3.97 11.21 -6.11
CA LEU A 20 4.29 10.39 -4.92
C LEU A 20 3.84 8.94 -5.12
N ARG A 21 2.64 8.71 -5.69
CA ARG A 21 2.18 7.37 -6.06
C ARG A 21 3.08 6.73 -7.12
N GLY A 22 3.59 7.53 -8.03
CA GLY A 22 4.54 7.08 -9.04
C GLY A 22 5.88 6.68 -8.46
N LEU A 23 6.38 7.41 -7.46
CA LEU A 23 7.61 7.06 -6.76
C LEU A 23 7.46 5.73 -6.00
N ASP A 24 6.37 5.58 -5.28
CA ASP A 24 6.06 4.36 -4.54
C ASP A 24 6.02 3.12 -5.45
N LEU A 25 5.34 3.25 -6.59
CA LEU A 25 5.31 2.20 -7.61
C LEU A 25 6.64 1.97 -8.31
N PHE A 26 7.41 3.01 -8.55
CA PHE A 26 8.76 2.84 -9.09
C PHE A 26 9.63 2.04 -8.13
N PHE A 27 9.52 2.27 -6.83
CA PHE A 27 10.22 1.47 -5.84
C PHE A 27 9.78 0.01 -5.92
N LEU A 28 8.49 -0.26 -5.88
CA LEU A 28 7.95 -1.62 -5.87
C LEU A 28 8.16 -2.38 -7.19
N VAL A 29 7.89 -1.74 -8.32
CA VAL A 29 7.85 -2.40 -9.66
C VAL A 29 9.16 -2.28 -10.41
N GLY A 30 9.84 -1.13 -10.26
CA GLY A 30 11.02 -0.80 -11.04
C GLY A 30 12.34 -1.05 -10.31
N LEU A 31 12.40 -0.76 -9.02
CA LEU A 31 13.66 -0.71 -8.28
C LEU A 31 13.93 -1.97 -7.44
N GLU A 32 12.89 -2.59 -6.86
CA GLU A 32 13.04 -3.71 -5.91
C GLU A 32 13.90 -4.85 -6.46
N SER A 33 13.54 -5.38 -7.62
CA SER A 33 14.26 -6.49 -8.24
C SER A 33 15.69 -6.12 -8.66
N VAL A 34 15.92 -4.85 -9.05
CA VAL A 34 17.25 -4.35 -9.39
C VAL A 34 18.13 -4.26 -8.15
N MET A 35 17.60 -3.73 -7.03
CA MET A 35 18.35 -3.61 -5.79
C MET A 35 18.69 -4.99 -5.19
N HIS A 36 17.76 -5.95 -5.24
CA HIS A 36 18.04 -7.33 -4.83
C HIS A 36 19.12 -7.99 -5.70
N ALA A 37 19.08 -7.80 -7.02
CA ALA A 37 20.11 -8.32 -7.90
C ALA A 37 21.48 -7.65 -7.64
N LEU A 38 21.51 -6.33 -7.40
CA LEU A 38 22.72 -5.60 -7.03
C LEU A 38 23.31 -6.09 -5.69
N SER A 39 22.48 -6.41 -4.71
CA SER A 39 22.91 -6.98 -3.44
C SER A 39 23.66 -8.30 -3.62
N GLY A 40 23.31 -9.09 -4.62
CA GLY A 40 24.03 -10.33 -4.98
C GLY A 40 25.28 -10.12 -5.85
N ALA A 41 25.41 -8.96 -6.52
CA ALA A 41 26.51 -8.70 -7.46
C ALA A 41 27.63 -7.85 -6.86
N VAL A 42 27.36 -7.07 -5.82
CA VAL A 42 28.31 -6.13 -5.20
C VAL A 42 28.61 -6.58 -3.79
N GLU A 43 29.88 -6.90 -3.56
CA GLU A 43 30.41 -7.21 -2.24
C GLU A 43 30.81 -5.94 -1.50
N GLY A 44 30.83 -5.98 -0.17
CA GLY A 44 31.29 -4.91 0.68
C GLY A 44 30.29 -4.51 1.78
N GLU A 45 30.80 -4.43 3.00
CA GLU A 45 29.99 -4.19 4.21
C GLU A 45 29.18 -2.88 4.13
N LYS A 46 29.80 -1.80 3.65
CA LYS A 46 29.09 -0.49 3.51
C LYS A 46 27.97 -0.55 2.50
N PHE A 47 28.14 -1.31 1.42
CA PHE A 47 27.13 -1.48 0.40
C PHE A 47 25.96 -2.35 0.94
N GLN A 48 26.27 -3.44 1.64
CA GLN A 48 25.24 -4.28 2.26
C GLN A 48 24.47 -3.52 3.35
N ALA A 49 25.12 -2.66 4.12
CA ALA A 49 24.46 -1.76 5.07
C ALA A 49 23.51 -0.76 4.36
N LEU A 50 23.88 -0.26 3.18
CA LEU A 50 22.97 0.55 2.36
C LEU A 50 21.77 -0.28 1.86
N MET A 51 22.00 -1.53 1.46
CA MET A 51 20.96 -2.43 0.96
C MET A 51 19.90 -2.77 2.00
N TRP A 52 20.21 -2.68 3.29
CA TRP A 52 19.22 -2.82 4.36
C TRP A 52 18.00 -1.88 4.16
N ASN A 53 18.20 -0.68 3.62
CA ASN A 53 17.10 0.25 3.35
C ASN A 53 16.12 -0.24 2.26
N PHE A 54 16.52 -1.23 1.47
CA PHE A 54 15.71 -1.84 0.39
C PHE A 54 15.22 -3.25 0.74
N THR A 55 15.32 -3.64 2.01
CA THR A 55 14.86 -4.93 2.51
C THR A 55 13.78 -4.74 3.57
N HIS A 56 12.88 -5.70 3.66
CA HIS A 56 11.91 -5.74 4.75
C HIS A 56 12.57 -6.23 6.03
N VAL A 57 12.17 -5.62 7.15
CA VAL A 57 12.51 -6.16 8.48
C VAL A 57 11.84 -7.51 8.64
N ASP A 58 12.58 -8.47 9.19
CA ASP A 58 12.04 -9.84 9.34
C ASP A 58 10.80 -9.88 10.24
N TRP A 59 10.85 -9.24 11.42
CA TRP A 59 9.71 -9.22 12.33
C TRP A 59 9.57 -7.90 13.07
N LEU A 60 10.45 -7.60 14.03
CA LEU A 60 10.39 -6.40 14.88
C LEU A 60 11.07 -5.20 14.22
N GLY A 61 10.41 -4.06 14.25
CA GLY A 61 10.98 -2.80 13.76
C GLY A 61 10.39 -2.33 12.42
N PHE A 62 11.09 -1.40 11.77
CA PHE A 62 10.63 -0.73 10.56
C PHE A 62 11.81 -0.28 9.70
N SER A 63 11.91 -0.74 8.48
CA SER A 63 12.85 -0.26 7.49
C SER A 63 12.16 0.75 6.54
N PRO A 64 12.92 1.59 5.82
CA PRO A 64 12.33 2.46 4.80
C PRO A 64 11.52 1.70 3.75
N TRP A 65 11.91 0.47 3.41
CA TRP A 65 11.18 -0.37 2.46
C TRP A 65 9.81 -0.81 2.96
N ASP A 66 9.64 -0.89 4.28
CA ASP A 66 8.35 -1.23 4.90
C ASP A 66 7.28 -0.16 4.71
N LEU A 67 7.66 1.04 4.27
CA LEU A 67 6.73 2.15 4.04
C LEU A 67 5.89 1.99 2.76
N VAL A 68 6.32 1.18 1.79
CA VAL A 68 5.67 1.06 0.46
C VAL A 68 4.18 0.71 0.59
N MET A 69 3.83 -0.38 1.27
CA MET A 69 2.43 -0.78 1.42
C MET A 69 1.58 0.23 2.24
N PRO A 70 2.04 0.76 3.40
CA PRO A 70 1.35 1.84 4.10
C PRO A 70 1.11 3.08 3.25
N LEU A 71 2.06 3.46 2.42
CA LEU A 71 1.95 4.63 1.55
C LEU A 71 0.85 4.43 0.49
N PHE A 72 0.68 3.22 -0.06
CA PHE A 72 -0.46 2.90 -0.93
C PHE A 72 -1.81 3.06 -0.22
N LEU A 73 -1.96 2.53 1.00
CA LEU A 73 -3.18 2.67 1.79
C LEU A 73 -3.45 4.16 2.08
N PHE A 74 -2.45 4.88 2.54
CA PHE A 74 -2.52 6.31 2.82
C PHE A 74 -2.94 7.12 1.58
N MET A 75 -2.28 6.95 0.43
CA MET A 75 -2.60 7.66 -0.80
C MET A 75 -4.00 7.34 -1.34
N SER A 76 -4.48 6.11 -1.13
CA SER A 76 -5.87 5.76 -1.43
C SER A 76 -6.83 6.61 -0.59
N GLY A 77 -6.52 6.81 0.69
CA GLY A 77 -7.25 7.67 1.62
C GLY A 77 -7.22 9.14 1.22
N VAL A 78 -6.05 9.69 0.87
CA VAL A 78 -5.91 11.09 0.38
C VAL A 78 -6.87 11.38 -0.77
N SER A 79 -7.16 10.41 -1.60
CA SER A 79 -8.07 10.56 -2.75
C SER A 79 -9.56 10.66 -2.36
N ILE A 80 -9.96 10.16 -1.18
CA ILE A 80 -11.37 10.09 -0.74
C ILE A 80 -12.05 11.46 -0.69
N PRO A 81 -11.50 12.49 -0.03
CA PRO A 81 -12.14 13.80 0.01
C PRO A 81 -12.35 14.42 -1.38
N PHE A 82 -11.47 14.14 -2.34
CA PHE A 82 -11.58 14.68 -3.70
C PHE A 82 -12.68 13.96 -4.52
N SER A 83 -12.83 12.64 -4.33
CA SER A 83 -13.74 11.81 -5.11
C SER A 83 -15.13 11.66 -4.47
N MET A 84 -15.25 11.72 -3.14
CA MET A 84 -16.47 11.37 -2.40
C MET A 84 -17.22 12.59 -1.81
N SER A 85 -16.68 13.81 -1.89
CA SER A 85 -17.33 15.01 -1.31
C SER A 85 -18.73 15.29 -1.85
N ARG A 86 -19.03 14.89 -3.08
CA ARG A 86 -20.36 15.08 -3.66
C ARG A 86 -21.43 14.29 -2.89
N TYR A 87 -21.08 13.09 -2.42
CA TYR A 87 -21.98 12.23 -1.65
C TYR A 87 -22.22 12.77 -0.24
N ARG A 88 -21.19 13.35 0.37
CA ARG A 88 -21.34 14.08 1.64
C ARG A 88 -22.27 15.30 1.53
N LYS A 89 -22.38 15.88 0.33
CA LYS A 89 -23.27 17.01 0.02
C LYS A 89 -24.67 16.60 -0.43
N GLY A 90 -25.05 15.32 -0.33
CA GLY A 90 -26.39 14.84 -0.62
C GLY A 90 -26.60 14.18 -1.99
N ALA A 91 -25.54 13.84 -2.73
CA ALA A 91 -25.69 13.04 -3.95
C ALA A 91 -26.23 11.63 -3.64
N SER A 92 -26.74 10.93 -4.65
CA SER A 92 -27.44 9.64 -4.52
C SER A 92 -26.65 8.60 -3.73
N ARG A 93 -27.24 8.11 -2.64
CA ARG A 93 -26.68 7.01 -1.82
C ARG A 93 -26.53 5.71 -2.61
N ARG A 94 -27.52 5.41 -3.50
CA ARG A 94 -27.47 4.21 -4.35
C ARG A 94 -26.25 4.24 -5.27
N GLU A 95 -25.92 5.41 -5.85
CA GLU A 95 -24.72 5.57 -6.68
C GLU A 95 -23.43 5.41 -5.85
N LEU A 96 -23.39 5.95 -4.61
CA LEU A 96 -22.28 5.77 -3.68
C LEU A 96 -22.01 4.28 -3.42
N PHE A 97 -23.04 3.54 -2.96
CA PHE A 97 -22.89 2.12 -2.62
C PHE A 97 -22.50 1.29 -3.84
N ARG A 98 -23.11 1.53 -5.02
CA ARG A 98 -22.74 0.86 -6.27
C ARG A 98 -21.26 1.10 -6.62
N ARG A 99 -20.78 2.33 -6.45
CA ARG A 99 -19.39 2.70 -6.74
C ARG A 99 -18.42 2.06 -5.75
N LEU A 100 -18.73 2.10 -4.46
CA LEU A 100 -17.90 1.47 -3.42
C LEU A 100 -17.85 -0.05 -3.58
N PHE A 101 -19.00 -0.67 -3.81
CA PHE A 101 -19.10 -2.11 -4.03
C PHE A 101 -18.32 -2.56 -5.28
N LYS A 102 -18.52 -1.87 -6.42
CA LYS A 102 -17.75 -2.14 -7.64
C LYS A 102 -16.24 -2.07 -7.38
N ARG A 103 -15.80 -1.00 -6.71
CA ARG A 103 -14.38 -0.83 -6.39
C ARG A 103 -13.87 -1.91 -5.46
N PHE A 104 -14.62 -2.26 -4.42
CA PHE A 104 -14.27 -3.32 -3.48
C PHE A 104 -14.10 -4.65 -4.22
N VAL A 105 -15.10 -5.08 -4.98
CA VAL A 105 -15.07 -6.34 -5.71
C VAL A 105 -13.92 -6.40 -6.72
N LEU A 106 -13.70 -5.33 -7.50
CA LEU A 106 -12.62 -5.31 -8.47
C LEU A 106 -11.24 -5.38 -7.79
N LEU A 107 -11.00 -4.62 -6.72
CA LEU A 107 -9.73 -4.69 -5.98
C LEU A 107 -9.55 -6.05 -5.31
N TRP A 108 -10.62 -6.64 -4.80
CA TRP A 108 -10.58 -7.98 -4.20
C TRP A 108 -10.19 -9.04 -5.21
N LEU A 109 -10.86 -9.06 -6.36
CA LEU A 109 -10.56 -9.99 -7.45
C LEU A 109 -9.13 -9.79 -8.00
N PHE A 110 -8.69 -8.55 -8.18
CA PHE A 110 -7.33 -8.26 -8.61
C PHE A 110 -6.30 -8.72 -7.58
N GLY A 111 -6.57 -8.57 -6.29
CA GLY A 111 -5.72 -9.11 -5.23
C GLY A 111 -5.62 -10.63 -5.29
N MET A 112 -6.74 -11.33 -5.48
CA MET A 112 -6.75 -12.78 -5.66
C MET A 112 -5.99 -13.22 -6.91
N LEU A 113 -6.11 -12.49 -8.03
CA LEU A 113 -5.35 -12.77 -9.25
C LEU A 113 -3.84 -12.62 -9.02
N CYS A 114 -3.42 -11.58 -8.30
CA CYS A 114 -2.01 -11.30 -8.05
C CYS A 114 -1.35 -12.31 -7.11
N GLN A 115 -2.04 -12.76 -6.06
CA GLN A 115 -1.46 -13.60 -5.01
C GLN A 115 -1.91 -15.05 -5.08
N GLY A 116 -3.20 -15.27 -5.29
CA GLY A 116 -3.80 -16.60 -5.34
C GLY A 116 -3.68 -17.30 -6.70
N ASN A 117 -3.11 -16.62 -7.68
CA ASN A 117 -2.92 -17.10 -9.04
C ASN A 117 -4.14 -17.86 -9.62
N LEU A 118 -5.32 -17.25 -9.58
CA LEU A 118 -6.54 -17.84 -10.13
C LEU A 118 -6.41 -18.26 -11.61
N LEU A 119 -5.48 -17.62 -12.34
CA LEU A 119 -5.16 -17.95 -13.73
C LEU A 119 -4.50 -19.32 -13.91
N GLY A 120 -3.92 -19.87 -12.84
CA GLY A 120 -3.37 -21.22 -12.84
C GLY A 120 -4.41 -22.33 -12.83
N LEU A 121 -5.71 -21.99 -12.62
CA LEU A 121 -6.84 -22.91 -12.51
C LEU A 121 -6.61 -24.04 -11.48
N ASP A 122 -5.79 -23.79 -10.47
CA ASP A 122 -5.45 -24.70 -9.40
C ASP A 122 -6.30 -24.39 -8.16
N ALA A 123 -7.28 -25.25 -7.86
CA ALA A 123 -8.16 -25.08 -6.72
C ALA A 123 -7.43 -25.13 -5.36
N SER A 124 -6.25 -25.76 -5.29
CA SER A 124 -5.43 -25.82 -4.07
C SER A 124 -4.78 -24.47 -3.72
N ARG A 125 -4.64 -23.58 -4.71
CA ARG A 125 -4.01 -22.26 -4.58
C ARG A 125 -4.99 -21.10 -4.58
N ILE A 126 -6.25 -21.35 -4.19
CA ILE A 126 -7.22 -20.27 -4.01
C ILE A 126 -7.02 -19.66 -2.63
N TYR A 127 -6.46 -18.45 -2.58
CA TYR A 127 -6.30 -17.67 -1.36
C TYR A 127 -7.31 -16.53 -1.32
N LEU A 128 -8.08 -16.44 -0.23
CA LEU A 128 -9.21 -15.50 -0.17
C LEU A 128 -8.79 -14.11 0.26
N TYR A 129 -7.86 -14.00 1.21
CA TYR A 129 -7.40 -12.71 1.72
C TYR A 129 -5.89 -12.77 1.99
N SER A 130 -5.09 -12.20 1.10
CA SER A 130 -3.63 -12.37 1.13
C SER A 130 -2.86 -11.27 0.39
N ASN A 131 -3.52 -10.17 -0.03
CA ASN A 131 -2.89 -9.20 -0.91
C ASN A 131 -3.15 -7.74 -0.52
N THR A 132 -2.18 -6.88 -0.82
CA THR A 132 -2.25 -5.42 -0.59
C THR A 132 -3.49 -4.77 -1.23
N LEU A 133 -3.93 -5.21 -2.42
CA LEU A 133 -5.13 -4.66 -3.07
C LEU A 133 -6.40 -4.95 -2.27
N GLN A 134 -6.46 -6.09 -1.59
CA GLN A 134 -7.57 -6.46 -0.72
C GLN A 134 -7.58 -5.63 0.58
N SER A 135 -6.41 -5.37 1.19
CA SER A 135 -6.32 -4.47 2.34
C SER A 135 -6.70 -3.03 1.98
N ILE A 136 -6.33 -2.56 0.77
CA ILE A 136 -6.80 -1.28 0.24
C ILE A 136 -8.33 -1.31 0.03
N ALA A 137 -8.90 -2.41 -0.47
CA ALA A 137 -10.33 -2.53 -0.69
C ALA A 137 -11.11 -2.36 0.62
N VAL A 138 -10.71 -3.09 1.68
CA VAL A 138 -11.31 -2.99 3.01
C VAL A 138 -11.12 -1.59 3.60
N GLY A 139 -9.88 -1.13 3.67
CA GLY A 139 -9.54 0.18 4.23
C GLY A 139 -10.27 1.32 3.54
N TYR A 140 -10.32 1.33 2.20
CA TYR A 140 -11.00 2.35 1.42
C TYR A 140 -12.52 2.32 1.60
N LEU A 141 -13.13 1.12 1.64
CA LEU A 141 -14.57 0.98 1.83
C LEU A 141 -15.01 1.65 3.12
N PHE A 142 -14.42 1.26 4.25
CA PHE A 142 -14.81 1.79 5.56
C PHE A 142 -14.42 3.26 5.73
N ALA A 143 -13.21 3.67 5.32
CA ALA A 143 -12.80 5.07 5.39
C ALA A 143 -13.70 5.99 4.54
N ALA A 144 -14.15 5.54 3.35
CA ALA A 144 -15.08 6.31 2.52
C ALA A 144 -16.47 6.41 3.14
N LEU A 145 -16.98 5.34 3.75
CA LEU A 145 -18.25 5.35 4.49
C LEU A 145 -18.16 6.31 5.67
N PHE A 146 -17.11 6.22 6.50
CA PHE A 146 -16.92 7.15 7.61
C PHE A 146 -16.80 8.60 7.13
N PHE A 147 -16.05 8.85 6.05
CA PHE A 147 -15.93 10.20 5.49
C PHE A 147 -17.27 10.78 5.05
N VAL A 148 -18.15 9.98 4.45
CA VAL A 148 -19.44 10.46 3.93
C VAL A 148 -20.46 10.65 5.04
N PHE A 149 -20.54 9.71 5.99
CA PHE A 149 -21.65 9.64 6.96
C PHE A 149 -21.32 10.22 8.34
N THR A 150 -20.04 10.49 8.65
CA THR A 150 -19.68 10.97 9.98
C THR A 150 -18.94 12.30 9.96
N SER A 151 -18.90 12.99 11.11
CA SER A 151 -18.11 14.20 11.30
C SER A 151 -16.61 13.88 11.41
N TRP A 152 -15.75 14.84 11.16
CA TRP A 152 -14.30 14.64 11.32
C TRP A 152 -13.89 14.27 12.74
N LYS A 153 -14.60 14.82 13.76
CA LYS A 153 -14.37 14.47 15.17
C LYS A 153 -14.73 13.01 15.46
N THR A 154 -15.88 12.55 14.93
CA THR A 154 -16.30 11.14 15.02
C THR A 154 -15.30 10.21 14.31
N GLN A 155 -14.75 10.64 13.17
CA GLN A 155 -13.72 9.85 12.46
C GLN A 155 -12.45 9.70 13.29
N ILE A 156 -11.99 10.74 14.01
CA ILE A 156 -10.85 10.63 14.93
C ILE A 156 -11.19 9.63 16.05
N PHE A 157 -12.36 9.74 16.65
CA PHE A 157 -12.78 8.80 17.70
C PHE A 157 -12.82 7.34 17.18
N ILE A 158 -13.36 7.11 15.98
CA ILE A 158 -13.37 5.78 15.35
C ILE A 158 -11.93 5.28 15.11
N ALA A 159 -11.04 6.12 14.60
CA ALA A 159 -9.65 5.72 14.36
C ALA A 159 -8.95 5.33 15.68
N LEU A 160 -9.13 6.11 16.74
CA LEU A 160 -8.61 5.79 18.07
C LEU A 160 -9.22 4.49 18.62
N ALA A 161 -10.54 4.31 18.51
CA ALA A 161 -11.22 3.10 18.96
C ALA A 161 -10.74 1.85 18.22
N LEU A 162 -10.46 1.95 16.92
CA LEU A 162 -9.90 0.84 16.12
C LEU A 162 -8.46 0.50 16.51
N LEU A 163 -7.61 1.53 16.76
CA LEU A 163 -6.23 1.31 17.22
C LEU A 163 -6.19 0.69 18.60
N LEU A 164 -6.94 1.25 19.56
CA LEU A 164 -7.02 0.72 20.92
C LEU A 164 -7.70 -0.64 20.98
N GLY A 165 -8.74 -0.86 20.17
CA GLY A 165 -9.44 -2.14 20.07
C GLY A 165 -8.52 -3.25 19.51
N TYR A 166 -7.72 -2.95 18.49
CA TYR A 166 -6.71 -3.88 17.97
C TYR A 166 -5.67 -4.19 19.04
N TRP A 167 -5.06 -3.15 19.66
CA TRP A 167 -4.08 -3.32 20.72
C TRP A 167 -4.64 -4.11 21.90
N GLY A 168 -5.81 -3.72 22.42
CA GLY A 168 -6.43 -4.42 23.54
C GLY A 168 -6.81 -5.87 23.21
N SER A 169 -7.21 -6.17 21.97
CA SER A 169 -7.46 -7.55 21.56
C SER A 169 -6.19 -8.40 21.55
N MET A 170 -5.07 -7.85 21.05
CA MET A 170 -3.78 -8.53 21.03
C MET A 170 -3.20 -8.74 22.43
N GLU A 171 -3.43 -7.80 23.35
CA GLU A 171 -2.85 -7.78 24.69
C GLU A 171 -3.64 -8.66 25.68
N TRP A 172 -4.97 -8.62 25.65
CA TRP A 172 -5.79 -9.21 26.70
C TRP A 172 -6.57 -10.46 26.30
N ILE A 173 -6.73 -10.73 25.02
CA ILE A 173 -7.47 -11.93 24.59
C ILE A 173 -6.50 -13.07 24.36
N THR A 174 -6.75 -14.21 25.00
CA THR A 174 -6.03 -15.47 24.79
C THR A 174 -7.01 -16.54 24.36
N ILE A 175 -6.69 -17.22 23.24
CA ILE A 175 -7.51 -18.32 22.71
C ILE A 175 -6.53 -19.44 22.25
N ASP A 176 -6.73 -20.64 22.75
CA ASP A 176 -5.93 -21.82 22.40
C ASP A 176 -4.40 -21.62 22.55
N GLY A 177 -3.99 -20.78 23.51
CA GLY A 177 -2.59 -20.45 23.74
C GLY A 177 -2.03 -19.32 22.85
N PHE A 178 -2.86 -18.72 21.97
CA PHE A 178 -2.49 -17.56 21.15
C PHE A 178 -2.98 -16.26 21.79
N GLY A 179 -2.20 -15.19 21.65
CA GLY A 179 -2.55 -13.85 22.17
C GLY A 179 -2.05 -13.62 23.59
N GLY A 180 -2.73 -12.79 24.37
CA GLY A 180 -2.33 -12.43 25.74
C GLY A 180 -0.98 -11.72 25.80
N GLY A 181 -0.74 -10.74 24.90
CA GLY A 181 0.54 -10.02 24.79
C GLY A 181 1.63 -10.80 24.05
N ASN A 182 1.32 -11.97 23.49
CA ASN A 182 2.27 -12.72 22.68
C ASN A 182 2.28 -12.20 21.23
N TYR A 183 3.35 -11.51 20.85
CA TYR A 183 3.56 -10.95 19.51
C TYR A 183 4.49 -11.80 18.62
N THR A 184 4.81 -13.02 19.02
CA THR A 184 5.63 -13.93 18.18
C THR A 184 4.87 -14.34 16.91
N PRO A 185 5.57 -14.73 15.84
CA PRO A 185 4.92 -15.15 14.58
C PRO A 185 3.88 -16.26 14.77
N ASP A 186 4.19 -17.22 15.66
CA ASP A 186 3.39 -18.44 15.82
C ASP A 186 2.49 -18.43 17.06
N GLY A 187 2.48 -17.33 17.84
CA GLY A 187 1.73 -17.25 19.10
C GLY A 187 0.80 -16.05 19.21
N ASN A 188 0.67 -15.23 18.17
CA ASN A 188 -0.18 -14.04 18.23
C ASN A 188 -1.65 -14.32 17.87
N LEU A 189 -2.56 -13.53 18.46
CA LEU A 189 -4.01 -13.67 18.26
C LEU A 189 -4.44 -13.49 16.80
N ALA A 190 -3.81 -12.58 16.05
CA ALA A 190 -4.19 -12.31 14.67
C ALA A 190 -3.91 -13.51 13.77
N GLU A 191 -2.85 -14.25 14.03
CA GLU A 191 -2.51 -15.50 13.36
C GLU A 191 -3.55 -16.59 13.66
N TRP A 192 -3.98 -16.73 14.93
CA TRP A 192 -5.02 -17.68 15.30
C TRP A 192 -6.35 -17.39 14.56
N ILE A 193 -6.74 -16.10 14.49
CA ILE A 193 -7.96 -15.69 13.78
C ILE A 193 -7.85 -16.02 12.28
N ASP A 194 -6.72 -15.70 11.64
CA ASP A 194 -6.53 -15.99 10.22
C ASP A 194 -6.56 -17.50 9.94
N ARG A 195 -5.91 -18.32 10.76
CA ARG A 195 -5.96 -19.78 10.65
C ARG A 195 -7.38 -20.33 10.81
N SER A 196 -8.11 -19.83 11.82
CA SER A 196 -9.46 -20.32 12.15
C SER A 196 -10.50 -19.92 11.10
N VAL A 197 -10.42 -18.67 10.57
CA VAL A 197 -11.43 -18.14 9.65
C VAL A 197 -11.14 -18.48 8.19
N LEU A 198 -9.87 -18.36 7.76
CA LEU A 198 -9.48 -18.63 6.36
C LEU A 198 -9.23 -20.12 6.12
N GLY A 199 -8.72 -20.85 7.13
CA GLY A 199 -8.40 -22.26 7.01
C GLY A 199 -7.52 -22.55 5.79
N ARG A 200 -7.95 -23.46 4.92
CA ARG A 200 -7.24 -23.80 3.69
C ARG A 200 -7.10 -22.64 2.68
N PHE A 201 -7.91 -21.61 2.81
CA PHE A 201 -7.89 -20.42 1.94
C PHE A 201 -6.92 -19.33 2.42
N ARG A 202 -6.21 -19.57 3.53
CA ARG A 202 -5.10 -18.74 3.96
C ARG A 202 -3.91 -18.95 3.02
N ASP A 203 -3.19 -17.87 2.71
CA ASP A 203 -2.00 -17.98 1.87
C ASP A 203 -0.98 -18.95 2.48
N ALA A 204 -0.34 -19.72 1.61
CA ALA A 204 0.61 -20.78 1.97
C ALA A 204 0.05 -21.91 2.86
N ALA A 205 -1.26 -22.05 2.97
CA ALA A 205 -1.88 -23.24 3.56
C ALA A 205 -1.85 -24.41 2.55
N VAL A 206 -1.52 -25.59 3.02
CA VAL A 206 -1.47 -26.84 2.23
C VAL A 206 -2.37 -27.89 2.90
N VAL A 207 -3.18 -28.60 2.11
CA VAL A 207 -3.94 -29.74 2.60
C VAL A 207 -3.10 -30.99 2.40
N ASN A 208 -2.73 -31.66 3.49
CA ASN A 208 -1.94 -32.88 3.44
C ASN A 208 -2.75 -34.11 2.98
N ALA A 209 -2.11 -35.25 2.77
CA ALA A 209 -2.74 -36.47 2.33
C ALA A 209 -3.84 -37.00 3.29
N ALA A 210 -3.80 -36.63 4.56
CA ALA A 210 -4.80 -36.97 5.58
C ALA A 210 -5.98 -35.99 5.61
N GLY A 211 -6.00 -34.95 4.74
CA GLY A 211 -7.04 -33.92 4.71
C GLY A 211 -6.88 -32.82 5.76
N ALA A 212 -5.80 -32.83 6.55
CA ALA A 212 -5.52 -31.79 7.51
C ALA A 212 -4.86 -30.56 6.85
N VAL A 213 -5.19 -29.36 7.35
CA VAL A 213 -4.60 -28.11 6.86
C VAL A 213 -3.31 -27.83 7.62
N GLU A 214 -2.23 -27.70 6.89
CA GLU A 214 -0.92 -27.32 7.41
C GLU A 214 -0.60 -25.88 6.97
N PHE A 215 -0.06 -25.07 7.90
CA PHE A 215 0.29 -23.68 7.64
C PHE A 215 1.79 -23.53 7.54
N ALA A 216 2.27 -22.92 6.45
CA ALA A 216 3.70 -22.75 6.23
C ALA A 216 4.30 -21.77 7.26
N PRO A 217 5.38 -22.14 7.98
CA PRO A 217 5.95 -21.30 9.04
C PRO A 217 6.62 -20.02 8.53
N TRP A 218 6.96 -19.98 7.24
CA TRP A 218 7.57 -18.80 6.61
C TRP A 218 6.55 -17.69 6.28
N TYR A 219 5.24 -18.03 6.17
CA TYR A 219 4.20 -17.06 5.89
C TYR A 219 3.65 -16.48 7.19
N ARG A 220 3.92 -15.21 7.45
CA ARG A 220 3.69 -14.53 8.74
C ARG A 220 2.79 -13.31 8.65
N TYR A 221 2.18 -13.03 7.49
CA TYR A 221 1.22 -11.91 7.36
C TYR A 221 -0.15 -12.29 7.88
N THR A 222 -0.81 -11.32 8.54
CA THR A 222 -2.18 -11.45 9.04
C THR A 222 -3.08 -10.40 8.39
N TRP A 223 -4.36 -10.74 8.21
CA TRP A 223 -5.26 -9.95 7.38
C TRP A 223 -6.56 -9.59 8.09
N ILE A 224 -7.25 -10.54 8.74
CA ILE A 224 -8.59 -10.33 9.27
C ILE A 224 -8.60 -9.32 10.40
N LEU A 225 -7.88 -9.60 11.50
CA LEU A 225 -7.79 -8.65 12.60
C LEU A 225 -7.07 -7.37 12.18
N SER A 226 -6.01 -7.48 11.38
CA SER A 226 -5.25 -6.36 10.81
C SER A 226 -6.10 -5.45 9.91
N SER A 227 -7.28 -5.89 9.45
CA SER A 227 -8.23 -5.05 8.72
C SER A 227 -8.67 -3.83 9.51
N LEU A 228 -8.76 -3.90 10.85
CA LEU A 228 -9.07 -2.75 11.70
C LEU A 228 -8.04 -1.65 11.53
N THR A 229 -6.78 -2.01 11.52
CA THR A 229 -5.65 -1.08 11.42
C THR A 229 -5.36 -0.67 9.96
N PHE A 230 -5.68 -1.51 8.96
CA PHE A 230 -5.71 -1.07 7.55
C PHE A 230 -6.70 0.07 7.33
N VAL A 231 -7.88 0.01 7.94
CA VAL A 231 -8.87 1.09 7.87
C VAL A 231 -8.28 2.40 8.42
N VAL A 232 -7.57 2.36 9.55
CA VAL A 232 -6.93 3.55 10.13
C VAL A 232 -5.84 4.10 9.23
N SER A 233 -5.04 3.26 8.58
CA SER A 233 -4.02 3.68 7.61
C SER A 233 -4.64 4.46 6.45
N VAL A 234 -5.81 4.03 5.94
CA VAL A 234 -6.54 4.77 4.91
C VAL A 234 -7.21 6.03 5.46
N MET A 235 -7.76 5.98 6.69
CA MET A 235 -8.34 7.15 7.36
C MET A 235 -7.30 8.24 7.59
N SER A 236 -6.06 7.90 7.94
CA SER A 236 -4.97 8.85 8.11
C SER A 236 -4.73 9.63 6.80
N GLY A 237 -4.71 8.94 5.67
CA GLY A 237 -4.69 9.58 4.35
C GLY A 237 -5.92 10.46 4.09
N THR A 238 -7.11 10.04 4.55
CA THR A 238 -8.34 10.84 4.40
C THR A 238 -8.23 12.16 5.16
N PHE A 239 -7.65 12.17 6.37
CA PHE A 239 -7.38 13.41 7.12
C PHE A 239 -6.41 14.33 6.38
N ALA A 240 -5.31 13.79 5.83
CA ALA A 240 -4.39 14.55 4.99
C ALA A 240 -5.10 15.14 3.77
N GLY A 241 -5.93 14.35 3.08
CA GLY A 241 -6.72 14.80 1.94
C GLY A 241 -7.74 15.89 2.27
N MET A 242 -8.38 15.82 3.44
CA MET A 242 -9.29 16.88 3.93
C MET A 242 -8.54 18.19 4.16
N LEU A 243 -7.35 18.14 4.78
CA LEU A 243 -6.50 19.30 5.00
C LEU A 243 -6.05 19.91 3.68
N LEU A 244 -5.56 19.10 2.75
CA LEU A 244 -5.09 19.55 1.44
C LEU A 244 -6.22 20.20 0.62
N LYS A 245 -7.43 19.65 0.70
CA LYS A 245 -8.61 20.18 0.01
C LYS A 245 -9.18 21.44 0.64
N SER A 246 -8.90 21.72 1.91
CA SER A 246 -9.43 22.90 2.63
C SER A 246 -8.95 24.18 1.96
N GLY A 247 -9.89 25.12 1.74
CA GLY A 247 -9.58 26.49 1.26
C GLY A 247 -9.18 27.46 2.37
N LYS A 248 -9.19 27.04 3.65
CA LYS A 248 -9.05 27.93 4.80
C LYS A 248 -7.60 28.33 5.14
N MET A 249 -6.62 27.63 4.57
CA MET A 249 -5.19 27.79 4.92
C MET A 249 -4.36 28.03 3.67
N ALA A 250 -3.32 28.87 3.82
CA ALA A 250 -2.32 29.04 2.77
C ALA A 250 -1.63 27.72 2.42
N PRO A 251 -1.25 27.49 1.15
CA PRO A 251 -0.65 26.21 0.73
C PRO A 251 0.57 25.77 1.57
N TRP A 252 1.51 26.66 1.82
CA TRP A 252 2.71 26.35 2.62
C TRP A 252 2.38 25.96 4.08
N ARG A 253 1.35 26.59 4.68
CA ARG A 253 0.90 26.23 6.03
C ARG A 253 0.32 24.82 6.08
N LYS A 254 -0.37 24.36 5.03
CA LYS A 254 -0.85 22.98 4.94
C LYS A 254 0.31 21.99 4.94
N ALA A 255 1.38 22.27 4.17
CA ALA A 255 2.58 21.42 4.18
C ALA A 255 3.20 21.37 5.57
N MET A 256 3.33 22.51 6.26
CA MET A 256 3.86 22.57 7.62
C MET A 256 3.00 21.77 8.61
N VAL A 257 1.66 21.91 8.56
CA VAL A 257 0.75 21.16 9.43
C VAL A 257 0.86 19.65 9.17
N LEU A 258 0.94 19.23 7.89
CA LEU A 258 1.17 17.82 7.56
C LEU A 258 2.49 17.32 8.15
N ALA A 259 3.59 18.08 8.00
CA ALA A 259 4.90 17.70 8.53
C ALA A 259 4.87 17.55 10.06
N VAL A 260 4.29 18.52 10.77
CA VAL A 260 4.18 18.50 12.24
C VAL A 260 3.32 17.33 12.71
N LEU A 261 2.15 17.12 12.10
CA LEU A 261 1.29 15.97 12.44
C LEU A 261 2.03 14.66 12.15
N GLY A 262 2.78 14.58 11.06
CA GLY A 262 3.60 13.43 10.72
C GLY A 262 4.65 13.12 11.78
N LEU A 263 5.38 14.13 12.25
CA LEU A 263 6.37 13.99 13.32
C LEU A 263 5.74 13.53 14.64
N ILE A 264 4.61 14.13 15.02
CA ILE A 264 3.87 13.74 16.23
C ILE A 264 3.40 12.27 16.14
N MET A 265 2.79 11.88 15.01
CA MET A 265 2.31 10.51 14.83
C MET A 265 3.46 9.50 14.85
N ALA A 266 4.57 9.78 14.15
CA ALA A 266 5.74 8.91 14.16
C ALA A 266 6.34 8.81 15.58
N GLY A 267 6.47 9.93 16.28
CA GLY A 267 6.97 9.96 17.65
C GLY A 267 6.08 9.14 18.61
N LEU A 268 4.76 9.32 18.54
CA LEU A 268 3.81 8.54 19.34
C LEU A 268 3.85 7.05 18.99
N GLY A 269 4.01 6.70 17.73
CA GLY A 269 4.12 5.30 17.30
C GLY A 269 5.39 4.63 17.83
N TRP A 270 6.54 5.33 17.78
CA TRP A 270 7.79 4.83 18.36
C TRP A 270 7.76 4.82 19.91
N LEU A 271 7.05 5.75 20.52
CA LEU A 271 6.82 5.70 21.97
C LEU A 271 5.95 4.49 22.35
N TRP A 272 4.90 4.21 21.60
CA TRP A 272 4.04 3.04 21.86
C TRP A 272 4.74 1.70 21.57
N ASN A 273 5.82 1.71 20.79
CA ASN A 273 6.61 0.50 20.51
C ASN A 273 7.16 -0.19 21.77
N PHE A 274 7.32 0.51 22.88
CA PHE A 274 7.79 -0.09 24.14
C PHE A 274 6.78 -1.07 24.75
N ASP A 275 5.49 -0.89 24.48
CA ASP A 275 4.41 -1.72 24.98
C ASP A 275 3.78 -2.57 23.86
N HIS A 276 3.57 -1.96 22.71
CA HIS A 276 2.97 -2.57 21.53
C HIS A 276 3.95 -2.51 20.35
N PRO A 277 4.72 -3.59 20.10
CA PRO A 277 5.86 -3.54 19.19
C PRO A 277 5.45 -3.19 17.75
N VAL A 278 6.33 -2.46 17.07
CA VAL A 278 6.17 -2.12 15.65
C VAL A 278 6.44 -3.36 14.80
N ILE A 279 5.37 -3.97 14.28
CA ILE A 279 5.41 -5.17 13.44
C ILE A 279 4.55 -4.96 12.21
N LYS A 280 5.18 -4.86 11.04
CA LYS A 280 4.49 -4.67 9.77
C LYS A 280 3.59 -5.86 9.41
N LYS A 281 4.06 -7.08 9.63
CA LYS A 281 3.33 -8.30 9.23
C LYS A 281 2.03 -8.49 10.01
N LEU A 282 1.94 -7.96 11.23
CA LEU A 282 0.73 -7.89 12.06
C LEU A 282 -0.06 -6.59 11.85
N TRP A 283 0.55 -5.59 11.23
CA TRP A 283 -0.01 -4.24 11.07
C TRP A 283 -0.43 -3.60 12.40
N THR A 284 0.47 -3.69 13.40
CA THR A 284 0.20 -3.24 14.77
C THR A 284 -0.17 -1.75 14.83
N SER A 285 -0.90 -1.34 15.87
CA SER A 285 -1.35 0.05 16.01
C SER A 285 -0.18 1.04 16.10
N SER A 286 0.91 0.65 16.76
CA SER A 286 2.18 1.40 16.80
C SER A 286 2.77 1.56 15.39
N MET A 287 2.81 0.47 14.61
CA MET A 287 3.28 0.48 13.22
C MET A 287 2.42 1.41 12.35
N VAL A 288 1.10 1.42 12.53
CA VAL A 288 0.21 2.34 11.79
C VAL A 288 0.52 3.79 12.12
N LEU A 289 0.80 4.14 13.36
CA LEU A 289 1.18 5.52 13.74
C LEU A 289 2.53 5.90 13.14
N VAL A 290 3.55 5.02 13.24
CA VAL A 290 4.88 5.24 12.65
C VAL A 290 4.79 5.45 11.15
N SER A 291 4.17 4.50 10.44
CA SER A 291 4.07 4.53 8.98
C SER A 291 3.19 5.67 8.47
N SER A 292 2.05 5.93 9.11
CA SER A 292 1.21 7.08 8.78
C SER A 292 1.97 8.40 9.01
N GLY A 293 2.75 8.51 10.10
CA GLY A 293 3.59 9.66 10.36
C GLY A 293 4.58 9.94 9.22
N TYR A 294 5.30 8.91 8.76
CA TYR A 294 6.20 9.03 7.61
C TYR A 294 5.45 9.35 6.31
N CYS A 295 4.26 8.77 6.10
CA CYS A 295 3.42 9.12 4.94
C CYS A 295 2.99 10.60 4.95
N PHE A 296 2.63 11.15 6.11
CA PHE A 296 2.30 12.57 6.27
C PHE A 296 3.50 13.46 5.93
N MET A 297 4.71 13.12 6.41
CA MET A 297 5.93 13.87 6.13
C MET A 297 6.29 13.83 4.64
N LEU A 298 6.21 12.66 4.00
CA LEU A 298 6.42 12.53 2.55
C LEU A 298 5.38 13.33 1.75
N MET A 299 4.11 13.25 2.14
CA MET A 299 3.05 14.03 1.48
C MET A 299 3.28 15.54 1.67
N ALA A 300 3.75 15.98 2.84
CA ALA A 300 4.10 17.37 3.09
C ALA A 300 5.23 17.85 2.19
N LEU A 301 6.30 17.05 2.08
CA LEU A 301 7.46 17.34 1.22
C LEU A 301 7.04 17.44 -0.25
N PHE A 302 6.37 16.43 -0.78
CA PHE A 302 5.94 16.40 -2.18
C PHE A 302 4.94 17.50 -2.50
N TYR A 303 3.99 17.77 -1.60
CA TYR A 303 3.04 18.86 -1.77
C TYR A 303 3.74 20.22 -1.77
N TYR A 304 4.69 20.46 -0.86
CA TYR A 304 5.44 21.69 -0.82
C TYR A 304 6.27 21.91 -2.08
N VAL A 305 7.06 20.92 -2.48
CA VAL A 305 7.95 21.03 -3.65
C VAL A 305 7.15 21.15 -4.95
N ILE A 306 6.12 20.32 -5.15
CA ILE A 306 5.46 20.17 -6.44
C ILE A 306 4.27 21.13 -6.62
N ASP A 307 3.43 21.30 -5.58
CA ASP A 307 2.20 22.10 -5.68
C ASP A 307 2.35 23.51 -5.10
N VAL A 308 3.29 23.76 -4.17
CA VAL A 308 3.57 25.10 -3.62
C VAL A 308 4.70 25.78 -4.37
N CYS A 309 5.87 25.13 -4.49
CA CYS A 309 7.03 25.69 -5.20
C CYS A 309 6.97 25.47 -6.72
N HIS A 310 6.00 24.70 -7.22
CA HIS A 310 5.81 24.35 -8.63
C HIS A 310 7.02 23.68 -9.31
N PHE A 311 7.92 23.10 -8.52
CA PHE A 311 9.08 22.38 -9.05
C PHE A 311 8.65 20.99 -9.56
N ARG A 312 8.71 20.80 -10.87
CA ARG A 312 8.29 19.56 -11.56
C ARG A 312 9.34 19.03 -12.53
N PHE A 313 10.50 19.71 -12.59
CA PHE A 313 11.56 19.31 -13.50
C PHE A 313 12.06 17.90 -13.15
N GLY A 314 12.19 17.04 -14.17
CA GLY A 314 12.66 15.67 -13.98
C GLY A 314 11.69 14.69 -13.30
N LEU A 315 10.47 15.10 -12.87
CA LEU A 315 9.54 14.23 -12.12
C LEU A 315 8.40 13.66 -12.98
N ASN A 316 8.30 14.07 -14.24
CA ASN A 316 7.16 13.66 -15.09
C ASN A 316 7.12 12.18 -15.42
N TRP A 317 8.27 11.49 -15.44
CA TRP A 317 8.34 10.05 -15.66
C TRP A 317 7.68 9.25 -14.54
N LEU A 318 7.72 9.73 -13.29
CA LEU A 318 7.01 9.11 -12.17
C LEU A 318 5.49 9.14 -12.36
N ARG A 319 4.95 10.17 -13.03
CA ARG A 319 3.51 10.23 -13.32
C ARG A 319 3.04 9.07 -14.22
N VAL A 320 3.92 8.50 -15.03
CA VAL A 320 3.60 7.34 -15.87
C VAL A 320 3.22 6.15 -14.98
N TYR A 321 4.00 5.87 -13.94
CA TYR A 321 3.66 4.87 -12.93
C TYR A 321 2.39 5.26 -12.15
N GLY A 322 2.35 6.48 -11.59
CA GLY A 322 1.28 6.93 -10.70
C GLY A 322 -0.11 6.97 -11.36
N MET A 323 -0.18 7.23 -12.67
CA MET A 323 -1.44 7.25 -13.42
C MET A 323 -2.00 5.86 -13.72
N ASN A 324 -1.15 4.84 -13.79
CA ASN A 324 -1.51 3.44 -14.06
C ASN A 324 -1.13 2.49 -12.90
N SER A 325 -1.29 2.96 -11.67
CA SER A 325 -0.80 2.26 -10.48
C SER A 325 -1.27 0.81 -10.35
N ILE A 326 -2.54 0.54 -10.56
CA ILE A 326 -3.09 -0.82 -10.48
C ILE A 326 -2.56 -1.68 -11.62
N ALA A 327 -2.47 -1.13 -12.84
CA ALA A 327 -1.91 -1.87 -13.97
C ALA A 327 -0.43 -2.20 -13.76
N ALA A 328 0.37 -1.27 -13.24
CA ALA A 328 1.77 -1.50 -12.91
C ALA A 328 1.94 -2.65 -11.92
N TYR A 329 1.18 -2.62 -10.83
CA TYR A 329 1.19 -3.66 -9.81
C TYR A 329 0.78 -5.04 -10.36
N MET A 330 -0.33 -5.09 -11.10
CA MET A 330 -0.82 -6.35 -11.68
C MET A 330 0.14 -6.92 -12.73
N LEU A 331 0.69 -6.09 -13.62
CA LEU A 331 1.64 -6.54 -14.63
C LEU A 331 2.83 -7.25 -13.99
N THR A 332 3.37 -6.69 -12.92
CA THR A 332 4.54 -7.26 -12.24
C THR A 332 4.26 -8.62 -11.59
N LEU A 333 3.08 -8.79 -11.01
CA LEU A 333 2.73 -10.02 -10.26
C LEU A 333 2.07 -11.09 -11.13
N CYS A 334 1.31 -10.72 -12.16
CA CYS A 334 0.59 -11.68 -13.01
C CYS A 334 1.39 -12.15 -14.22
N ILE A 335 2.42 -11.41 -14.66
CA ILE A 335 3.16 -11.69 -15.88
C ILE A 335 4.65 -11.83 -15.58
N GLN A 336 5.25 -12.95 -16.02
CA GLN A 336 6.68 -13.19 -15.90
C GLN A 336 7.46 -12.48 -17.03
N PHE A 337 7.66 -11.18 -16.90
CA PHE A 337 8.40 -10.40 -17.91
C PHE A 337 9.86 -10.81 -18.08
N ARG A 338 10.44 -11.49 -17.09
CA ARG A 338 11.85 -11.88 -17.08
C ARG A 338 12.24 -12.79 -18.27
N CYS A 339 11.29 -13.56 -18.81
CA CYS A 339 11.52 -14.43 -19.96
C CYS A 339 11.91 -13.64 -21.20
N ILE A 340 11.38 -12.43 -21.41
CA ILE A 340 11.64 -11.62 -22.60
C ILE A 340 13.09 -11.13 -22.66
N PRO A 341 13.61 -10.35 -21.68
CA PRO A 341 15.01 -9.95 -21.71
C PRO A 341 15.97 -11.13 -21.58
N HIS A 342 15.61 -12.19 -20.86
CA HIS A 342 16.44 -13.40 -20.82
C HIS A 342 16.66 -13.98 -22.22
N SER A 343 15.61 -14.11 -23.03
CA SER A 343 15.70 -14.65 -24.41
C SER A 343 16.53 -13.77 -25.36
N LEU A 344 16.60 -12.46 -25.08
CA LEU A 344 17.34 -11.51 -25.90
C LEU A 344 18.80 -11.35 -25.47
N LEU A 345 19.09 -11.54 -24.17
CA LEU A 345 20.36 -11.15 -23.54
C LEU A 345 21.16 -12.35 -23.00
N TYR A 346 20.70 -13.59 -23.18
CA TYR A 346 21.36 -14.78 -22.60
C TYR A 346 22.84 -14.90 -23.01
N GLY A 347 23.20 -14.42 -24.20
CA GLY A 347 24.59 -14.40 -24.69
C GLY A 347 25.52 -13.44 -23.94
N LEU A 348 25.02 -12.55 -23.07
CA LEU A 348 25.85 -11.64 -22.27
C LEU A 348 26.42 -12.30 -21.02
N GLU A 349 25.77 -13.34 -20.50
CA GLU A 349 26.15 -13.96 -19.22
C GLU A 349 27.61 -14.41 -19.16
N PRO A 350 28.19 -15.05 -20.20
CA PRO A 350 29.61 -15.46 -20.19
C PRO A 350 30.59 -14.29 -20.12
N TYR A 351 30.20 -13.09 -20.56
CA TYR A 351 31.07 -11.91 -20.61
C TYR A 351 31.04 -11.09 -19.32
N ILE A 352 29.88 -11.01 -18.64
CA ILE A 352 29.70 -10.14 -17.46
C ILE A 352 29.58 -10.93 -16.15
N GLY A 353 29.49 -12.26 -16.21
CA GLY A 353 29.28 -13.13 -15.08
C GLY A 353 27.81 -13.19 -14.62
N SER A 354 27.44 -14.27 -13.95
CA SER A 354 26.05 -14.57 -13.57
C SER A 354 25.44 -13.50 -12.64
N ALA A 355 26.19 -12.99 -11.68
CA ALA A 355 25.70 -11.97 -10.73
C ALA A 355 25.31 -10.67 -11.44
N TRP A 356 26.17 -10.12 -12.27
CA TRP A 356 25.88 -8.91 -13.06
C TRP A 356 24.82 -9.15 -14.14
N TYR A 357 24.77 -10.36 -14.68
CA TYR A 357 23.70 -10.74 -15.61
C TYR A 357 22.31 -10.64 -14.97
N GLN A 358 22.16 -11.03 -13.68
CA GLN A 358 20.91 -10.86 -12.95
C GLN A 358 20.52 -9.39 -12.81
N VAL A 359 21.48 -8.49 -12.61
CA VAL A 359 21.24 -7.04 -12.54
C VAL A 359 20.74 -6.50 -13.88
N VAL A 360 21.39 -6.91 -14.98
CA VAL A 360 20.97 -6.52 -16.35
C VAL A 360 19.57 -7.03 -16.67
N LEU A 361 19.25 -8.26 -16.30
CA LEU A 361 17.91 -8.83 -16.49
C LEU A 361 16.85 -8.04 -15.69
N ALA A 362 17.11 -7.77 -14.40
CA ALA A 362 16.18 -7.01 -13.55
C ALA A 362 15.95 -5.60 -14.10
N ALA A 363 17.01 -4.89 -14.47
CA ALA A 363 16.92 -3.57 -15.07
C ALA A 363 16.15 -3.57 -16.40
N SER A 364 16.41 -4.57 -17.24
CA SER A 364 15.70 -4.72 -18.54
C SER A 364 14.22 -5.01 -18.35
N CYS A 365 13.84 -5.83 -17.35
CA CYS A 365 12.43 -6.05 -16.98
C CYS A 365 11.77 -4.75 -16.56
N SER A 366 12.42 -3.98 -15.68
CA SER A 366 11.91 -2.71 -15.19
C SER A 366 11.70 -1.70 -16.31
N LEU A 367 12.63 -1.61 -17.25
CA LEU A 367 12.54 -0.77 -18.44
C LEU A 367 11.40 -1.21 -19.37
N LEU A 368 11.21 -2.52 -19.57
CA LEU A 368 10.12 -3.07 -20.36
C LEU A 368 8.74 -2.74 -19.76
N ILE A 369 8.59 -2.93 -18.45
CA ILE A 369 7.36 -2.56 -17.76
C ILE A 369 7.11 -1.06 -17.85
N TYR A 370 8.14 -0.24 -17.63
CA TYR A 370 8.03 1.21 -17.80
C TYR A 370 7.61 1.59 -19.22
N TRP A 371 8.18 0.96 -20.26
CA TRP A 371 7.82 1.21 -21.65
C TRP A 371 6.35 0.89 -21.93
N ILE A 372 5.84 -0.23 -21.40
CA ILE A 372 4.41 -0.59 -21.51
C ILE A 372 3.53 0.48 -20.83
N LEU A 373 3.86 0.86 -19.61
CA LEU A 373 3.13 1.90 -18.88
C LEU A 373 3.19 3.25 -19.57
N TRP A 374 4.33 3.60 -20.16
CA TRP A 374 4.49 4.80 -20.96
C TRP A 374 3.62 4.78 -22.23
N ARG A 375 3.56 3.66 -22.93
CA ARG A 375 2.65 3.46 -24.08
C ARG A 375 1.19 3.62 -23.67
N MET A 376 0.78 3.01 -22.56
CA MET A 376 -0.56 3.17 -21.99
C MET A 376 -0.84 4.64 -21.62
N TYR A 377 0.13 5.31 -21.01
CA TYR A 377 0.02 6.73 -20.65
C TYR A 377 -0.15 7.62 -21.90
N ARG A 378 0.64 7.40 -22.95
CA ARG A 378 0.55 8.12 -24.22
C ARG A 378 -0.80 7.87 -24.92
N ALA A 379 -1.30 6.67 -24.89
CA ALA A 379 -2.61 6.29 -25.44
C ALA A 379 -3.79 6.69 -24.54
N GLN A 380 -3.55 7.33 -23.38
CA GLN A 380 -4.57 7.71 -22.37
C GLN A 380 -5.40 6.50 -21.88
N LEU A 381 -4.82 5.30 -21.92
CA LEU A 381 -5.41 4.08 -21.39
C LEU A 381 -5.07 3.97 -19.90
N PHE A 382 -6.08 4.10 -19.04
CA PHE A 382 -5.91 4.03 -17.60
C PHE A 382 -6.83 2.96 -17.01
N LEU A 383 -6.26 2.00 -16.29
CA LEU A 383 -7.03 1.05 -15.50
C LEU A 383 -7.60 1.77 -14.27
N ARG A 384 -8.90 2.07 -14.31
CA ARG A 384 -9.61 2.78 -13.23
C ARG A 384 -10.55 1.84 -12.51
N VAL A 385 -10.43 1.80 -11.19
CA VAL A 385 -11.25 1.03 -10.26
C VAL A 385 -12.02 1.97 -9.33
#